data_86ba19bd8a2acd5fb3cefad2093e1430
#
_entry.id   86ba19bd8a2acd5fb3cefad2093e1430
#
_cell.length_a   1.000
_cell.length_b   1.000
_cell.length_c   1.000
_cell.angle_alpha   90.00
_cell.angle_beta   90.00
_cell.angle_gamma   90.00
#
_symmetry.space_group_name_H-M   'P 1'
#
loop_
_entity.id
_entity.type
_entity.pdbx_description
1 polymer ?
#
loop_
_entity_poly.entity_id
_entity_poly.type
_entity_poly.pdbx_seq_one_letter_code
_entity_poly.pdbx_strand_id
1 'polypeptide(L)'
;RVMPWGWNPAIRKRMLKGGVLEKNLPTPDALDKYRMKAVRSNALAFRALFYFNKIDYTCGDGCCLVEADGRMTDISPDIVDRYKEGCVFKSLWSGSGKGLCWCRHGFTKNVSDWCSRALKENRGFVMEPIFDKVEDFAMEFYSDGRGKLLFVGYSRFVTDDKGAYRGNILTSDEQVEEWIQQYVPFEAFVRIRNMMQKALETSYA
;
A
#
# COMPACT_ATOMS: atom_id res chain seq x y z
N ARG A 1 22.84 14.58 9.97
CA ARG A 1 21.93 14.35 8.83
C ARG A 1 20.54 14.08 9.40
N VAL A 2 19.51 14.79 8.90
CA VAL A 2 18.13 14.52 9.29
C VAL A 2 17.51 13.63 8.23
N MET A 3 16.97 12.49 8.66
CA MET A 3 16.24 11.56 7.80
C MET A 3 14.80 11.47 8.33
N PRO A 4 13.85 12.23 7.76
CA PRO A 4 12.47 12.13 8.19
C PRO A 4 11.88 10.78 7.73
N TRP A 5 10.89 10.29 8.47
CA TRP A 5 10.13 9.09 8.08
C TRP A 5 9.55 9.19 6.67
N GLY A 6 9.17 10.38 6.25
CA GLY A 6 8.71 10.67 4.89
C GLY A 6 8.78 12.17 4.61
N TRP A 7 9.13 12.52 3.39
CA TRP A 7 9.16 13.89 2.93
C TRP A 7 7.77 14.36 2.53
N ASN A 8 7.40 15.55 3.01
CA ASN A 8 6.17 16.23 2.63
C ASN A 8 6.33 17.76 2.79
N PRO A 9 5.41 18.58 2.23
CA PRO A 9 5.49 20.03 2.31
C PRO A 9 5.56 20.58 3.75
N ALA A 10 4.87 19.94 4.71
CA ALA A 10 4.87 20.39 6.09
C ALA A 10 6.25 20.19 6.77
N ILE A 11 6.87 19.04 6.55
CA ILE A 11 8.24 18.77 7.04
C ILE A 11 9.23 19.73 6.39
N ARG A 12 9.16 19.94 5.07
CA ARG A 12 10.00 20.90 4.37
C ARG A 12 9.88 22.30 4.98
N LYS A 13 8.65 22.79 5.19
CA LYS A 13 8.40 24.09 5.84
C LYS A 13 8.99 24.17 7.25
N ARG A 14 8.86 23.09 8.03
CA ARG A 14 9.40 23.00 9.39
C ARG A 14 10.94 23.05 9.38
N MET A 15 11.58 22.37 8.44
CA MET A 15 13.04 22.39 8.27
C MET A 15 13.56 23.78 7.89
N LEU A 16 12.90 24.47 6.96
CA LEU A 16 13.23 25.85 6.61
C LEU A 16 13.13 26.78 7.82
N LYS A 17 12.06 26.69 8.62
CA LYS A 17 11.91 27.44 9.86
C LYS A 17 13.00 27.13 10.89
N GLY A 18 13.53 25.90 10.87
CA GLY A 18 14.65 25.46 11.72
C GLY A 18 16.03 25.86 11.19
N GLY A 19 16.10 26.67 10.13
CA GLY A 19 17.37 27.20 9.60
C GLY A 19 18.07 26.27 8.60
N VAL A 20 17.43 25.21 8.14
CA VAL A 20 17.99 24.38 7.08
C VAL A 20 17.94 25.13 5.76
N LEU A 21 19.08 25.25 5.08
CA LEU A 21 19.15 25.93 3.78
C LEU A 21 18.28 25.21 2.74
N GLU A 22 17.55 25.98 1.97
CA GLU A 22 16.62 25.47 0.94
C GLU A 22 17.28 24.52 -0.07
N LYS A 23 18.52 24.83 -0.49
CA LYS A 23 19.31 23.97 -1.41
C LYS A 23 19.57 22.56 -0.88
N ASN A 24 19.42 22.34 0.43
CA ASN A 24 19.63 21.05 1.08
C ASN A 24 18.32 20.27 1.28
N LEU A 25 17.20 20.79 0.76
CA LEU A 25 15.88 20.20 0.88
C LEU A 25 15.35 19.80 -0.50
N PRO A 26 14.50 18.76 -0.56
CA PRO A 26 13.80 18.44 -1.80
C PRO A 26 12.98 19.64 -2.30
N THR A 27 12.97 19.87 -3.62
CA THR A 27 12.10 20.88 -4.22
C THR A 27 10.63 20.48 -4.09
N PRO A 28 9.66 21.41 -4.18
CA PRO A 28 8.24 21.07 -4.22
C PRO A 28 7.91 20.04 -5.30
N ASP A 29 8.43 20.22 -6.51
CA ASP A 29 8.20 19.29 -7.64
C ASP A 29 8.75 17.88 -7.35
N ALA A 30 9.93 17.78 -6.69
CA ALA A 30 10.47 16.50 -6.28
C ALA A 30 9.59 15.81 -5.22
N LEU A 31 9.00 16.59 -4.29
CA LEU A 31 8.06 16.07 -3.30
C LEU A 31 6.78 15.54 -3.94
N ASP A 32 6.24 16.26 -4.92
CA ASP A 32 5.02 15.86 -5.63
C ASP A 32 5.27 14.59 -6.46
N LYS A 33 6.39 14.52 -7.18
CA LYS A 33 6.82 13.30 -7.89
C LYS A 33 6.96 12.11 -6.94
N TYR A 34 7.62 12.31 -5.81
CA TYR A 34 7.77 11.27 -4.78
C TYR A 34 6.41 10.81 -4.24
N ARG A 35 5.52 11.75 -3.93
CA ARG A 35 4.16 11.46 -3.46
C ARG A 35 3.39 10.62 -4.46
N MET A 36 3.47 10.95 -5.75
CA MET A 36 2.78 10.19 -6.81
C MET A 36 3.35 8.77 -6.96
N LYS A 37 4.64 8.57 -6.75
CA LYS A 37 5.22 7.22 -6.72
C LYS A 37 4.76 6.40 -5.51
N ALA A 38 4.52 7.03 -4.38
CA ALA A 38 4.11 6.38 -3.13
C ALA A 38 2.58 6.19 -3.00
N VAL A 39 1.81 6.45 -4.03
CA VAL A 39 0.36 6.27 -4.01
C VAL A 39 -0.01 4.78 -3.97
N ARG A 40 -1.00 4.44 -3.13
CA ARG A 40 -1.46 3.05 -2.94
C ARG A 40 -1.88 2.36 -4.24
N SER A 41 -2.49 3.08 -5.17
CA SER A 41 -2.91 2.54 -6.46
C SER A 41 -1.77 1.93 -7.28
N ASN A 42 -0.52 2.35 -7.06
CA ASN A 42 0.62 1.74 -7.73
C ASN A 42 0.78 0.25 -7.38
N ALA A 43 0.32 -0.18 -6.20
CA ALA A 43 0.32 -1.58 -5.83
C ALA A 43 -0.57 -2.44 -6.74
N LEU A 44 -1.59 -1.85 -7.36
CA LEU A 44 -2.46 -2.56 -8.30
C LEU A 44 -1.72 -2.96 -9.60
N ALA A 45 -0.68 -2.23 -9.97
CA ALA A 45 0.15 -2.59 -11.12
C ALA A 45 0.91 -3.91 -10.90
N PHE A 46 1.28 -4.21 -9.65
CA PHE A 46 1.97 -5.46 -9.31
C PHE A 46 1.06 -6.70 -9.51
N ARG A 47 -0.23 -6.55 -9.34
CA ARG A 47 -1.20 -7.62 -9.60
C ARG A 47 -1.12 -8.14 -11.04
N ALA A 48 -1.02 -7.24 -12.01
CA ALA A 48 -0.86 -7.62 -13.41
C ALA A 48 0.43 -8.43 -13.63
N LEU A 49 1.53 -8.07 -12.97
CA LEU A 49 2.78 -8.82 -13.05
C LEU A 49 2.66 -10.24 -12.52
N PHE A 50 1.94 -10.43 -11.42
CA PHE A 50 1.70 -11.75 -10.86
C PHE A 50 0.84 -12.61 -11.78
N TYR A 51 -0.21 -12.03 -12.33
CA TYR A 51 -1.07 -12.71 -13.30
C TYR A 51 -0.29 -13.17 -14.55
N PHE A 52 0.50 -12.29 -15.16
CA PHE A 52 1.31 -12.63 -16.33
C PHE A 52 2.39 -13.69 -16.06
N ASN A 53 2.88 -13.76 -14.83
CA ASN A 53 3.88 -14.75 -14.42
C ASN A 53 3.29 -16.03 -13.82
N LYS A 54 1.97 -16.21 -13.89
CA LYS A 54 1.25 -17.40 -13.41
C LYS A 54 1.60 -17.75 -11.96
N ILE A 55 1.54 -16.76 -11.10
CA ILE A 55 1.74 -16.95 -9.65
C ILE A 55 0.37 -17.09 -9.00
N ASP A 56 0.03 -18.31 -8.60
CA ASP A 56 -1.29 -18.67 -8.07
C ASP A 56 -1.48 -18.27 -6.59
N TYR A 57 -0.43 -17.76 -5.95
CA TYR A 57 -0.46 -17.37 -4.53
C TYR A 57 -0.80 -15.89 -4.29
N THR A 58 -1.13 -15.15 -5.32
CA THR A 58 -1.47 -13.75 -5.20
C THR A 58 -2.97 -13.57 -5.15
N CYS A 59 -3.47 -12.91 -4.16
CA CYS A 59 -4.80 -12.38 -4.18
C CYS A 59 -4.74 -10.90 -4.56
N GLY A 60 -5.51 -10.52 -5.46
CA GLY A 60 -5.66 -9.16 -5.98
C GLY A 60 -6.90 -9.11 -6.82
N ASP A 61 -7.54 -10.25 -6.99
CA ASP A 61 -8.79 -10.33 -7.71
C ASP A 61 -9.87 -9.51 -7.00
N GLY A 62 -10.57 -8.70 -7.78
CA GLY A 62 -11.56 -7.80 -7.25
C GLY A 62 -11.03 -6.47 -6.70
N CYS A 63 -9.71 -6.27 -6.57
CA CYS A 63 -9.19 -4.96 -6.19
C CYS A 63 -9.35 -3.96 -7.35
N CYS A 64 -9.82 -2.75 -7.07
CA CYS A 64 -9.98 -1.71 -8.08
C CYS A 64 -9.62 -0.33 -7.52
N LEU A 65 -9.19 0.55 -8.43
CA LEU A 65 -9.01 1.96 -8.16
C LEU A 65 -10.30 2.69 -8.55
N VAL A 66 -10.74 3.60 -7.69
CA VAL A 66 -11.86 4.50 -7.94
C VAL A 66 -11.32 5.92 -7.96
N GLU A 67 -11.39 6.57 -9.10
CA GLU A 67 -10.87 7.92 -9.34
C GLU A 67 -12.00 8.95 -9.43
N ALA A 68 -11.65 10.20 -9.11
CA ALA A 68 -12.62 11.31 -9.12
C ALA A 68 -13.02 11.77 -10.52
N ASP A 69 -12.32 11.32 -11.57
CA ASP A 69 -12.52 11.75 -12.96
C ASP A 69 -13.57 10.95 -13.75
N GLY A 70 -14.34 10.10 -13.06
CA GLY A 70 -15.40 9.32 -13.67
C GLY A 70 -15.03 7.91 -14.09
N ARG A 71 -13.76 7.52 -13.98
CA ARG A 71 -13.36 6.13 -14.16
C ARG A 71 -13.71 5.34 -12.91
N MET A 72 -14.77 4.56 -12.96
CA MET A 72 -15.36 3.82 -11.82
C MET A 72 -15.89 4.72 -10.71
N THR A 73 -16.53 5.84 -11.05
CA THR A 73 -17.09 6.77 -10.09
C THR A 73 -18.36 6.29 -9.41
N ASP A 74 -19.06 5.33 -10.00
CA ASP A 74 -20.24 4.76 -9.39
C ASP A 74 -19.87 3.44 -8.69
N ILE A 75 -19.42 3.56 -7.44
CA ILE A 75 -19.53 2.41 -6.55
C ILE A 75 -21.02 2.25 -6.26
N SER A 76 -21.65 1.41 -7.06
CA SER A 76 -23.03 1.00 -6.81
C SER A 76 -23.06 -0.08 -5.73
N PRO A 77 -24.17 -0.20 -5.00
CA PRO A 77 -24.38 -1.34 -4.11
C PRO A 77 -24.09 -2.69 -4.80
N ASP A 78 -24.43 -2.83 -6.09
CA ASP A 78 -24.23 -4.05 -6.87
C ASP A 78 -22.75 -4.48 -6.98
N ILE A 79 -21.80 -3.53 -6.95
CA ILE A 79 -20.37 -3.87 -6.94
C ILE A 79 -19.98 -4.44 -5.59
N VAL A 80 -20.51 -3.86 -4.51
CA VAL A 80 -20.23 -4.30 -3.14
C VAL A 80 -20.83 -5.68 -2.88
N ASP A 81 -22.02 -5.93 -3.39
CA ASP A 81 -22.75 -7.19 -3.22
C ASP A 81 -22.08 -8.40 -3.92
N ARG A 82 -21.12 -8.14 -4.84
CA ARG A 82 -20.31 -9.19 -5.45
C ARG A 82 -19.32 -9.84 -4.49
N TYR A 83 -19.03 -9.18 -3.36
CA TYR A 83 -18.09 -9.71 -2.36
C TYR A 83 -18.86 -10.32 -1.18
N LYS A 84 -18.78 -11.63 -1.03
CA LYS A 84 -19.49 -12.39 0.02
C LYS A 84 -19.22 -11.86 1.43
N GLU A 85 -17.96 -11.53 1.70
CA GLU A 85 -17.49 -11.04 3.00
C GLU A 85 -17.46 -9.51 3.09
N GLY A 86 -17.95 -8.83 2.05
CA GLY A 86 -17.86 -7.39 1.92
C GLY A 86 -16.55 -6.90 1.33
N CYS A 87 -16.32 -5.59 1.43
CA CYS A 87 -15.11 -4.95 0.91
C CYS A 87 -14.55 -3.92 1.89
N VAL A 88 -13.31 -3.51 1.66
CA VAL A 88 -12.66 -2.42 2.37
C VAL A 88 -12.22 -1.35 1.39
N PHE A 89 -12.55 -0.10 1.69
CA PHE A 89 -12.11 1.07 0.95
C PHE A 89 -10.89 1.67 1.64
N LYS A 90 -9.86 1.99 0.87
CA LYS A 90 -8.57 2.47 1.40
C LYS A 90 -8.18 3.78 0.72
N SER A 91 -7.96 4.83 1.50
CA SER A 91 -7.44 6.09 0.97
C SER A 91 -6.11 5.89 0.23
N LEU A 92 -5.87 6.66 -0.84
CA LEU A 92 -4.67 6.52 -1.67
C LEU A 92 -3.37 6.80 -0.90
N TRP A 93 -3.41 7.70 0.06
CA TRP A 93 -2.25 8.06 0.91
C TRP A 93 -2.62 7.89 2.38
N SER A 94 -2.43 6.70 2.89
CA SER A 94 -2.66 6.40 4.31
C SER A 94 -1.81 5.20 4.73
N GLY A 95 -1.56 5.10 6.03
CA GLY A 95 -0.82 3.98 6.61
C GLY A 95 -1.30 3.67 8.02
N SER A 96 -0.79 2.60 8.61
CA SER A 96 -1.08 2.17 9.99
C SER A 96 -2.56 2.05 10.31
N GLY A 97 -3.37 1.55 9.36
CA GLY A 97 -4.81 1.37 9.52
C GLY A 97 -5.65 2.65 9.42
N LYS A 98 -5.03 3.82 9.19
CA LYS A 98 -5.76 5.06 8.94
C LYS A 98 -6.33 5.09 7.51
N GLY A 99 -7.46 5.79 7.34
CA GLY A 99 -8.06 5.93 6.00
C GLY A 99 -8.66 4.63 5.45
N LEU A 100 -9.11 3.74 6.31
CA LEU A 100 -9.87 2.54 5.98
C LEU A 100 -11.36 2.76 6.25
N CYS A 101 -12.20 2.24 5.37
CA CYS A 101 -13.64 2.16 5.56
C CYS A 101 -14.11 0.74 5.25
N TRP A 102 -14.59 0.04 6.27
CA TRP A 102 -15.06 -1.33 6.16
C TRP A 102 -16.54 -1.37 5.77
N CYS A 103 -16.86 -2.12 4.75
CA CYS A 103 -18.22 -2.36 4.25
C CYS A 103 -18.54 -3.86 4.40
N ARG A 104 -18.85 -4.29 5.62
CA ARG A 104 -19.14 -5.70 5.95
C ARG A 104 -20.62 -6.07 5.83
N HIS A 105 -21.52 -5.09 5.95
CA HIS A 105 -22.96 -5.31 6.05
C HIS A 105 -23.75 -4.53 4.99
N GLY A 106 -23.18 -4.46 3.79
CA GLY A 106 -23.77 -3.74 2.66
C GLY A 106 -23.38 -2.26 2.60
N PHE A 107 -23.75 -1.62 1.50
CA PHE A 107 -23.38 -0.23 1.20
C PHE A 107 -24.27 0.77 1.93
N THR A 108 -23.90 1.11 3.15
CA THR A 108 -24.66 2.03 4.01
C THR A 108 -24.40 3.50 3.64
N LYS A 109 -25.26 4.40 4.16
CA LYS A 109 -25.06 5.85 4.03
C LYS A 109 -23.68 6.30 4.54
N ASN A 110 -23.19 5.76 5.64
CA ASN A 110 -21.88 6.11 6.19
C ASN A 110 -20.74 5.73 5.22
N VAL A 111 -20.85 4.58 4.57
CA VAL A 111 -19.90 4.14 3.53
C VAL A 111 -19.95 5.08 2.33
N SER A 112 -21.14 5.42 1.85
CA SER A 112 -21.34 6.38 0.75
C SER A 112 -20.75 7.75 1.07
N ASP A 113 -21.01 8.28 2.26
CA ASP A 113 -20.47 9.55 2.71
C ASP A 113 -18.93 9.53 2.81
N TRP A 114 -18.35 8.39 3.24
CA TRP A 114 -16.89 8.23 3.27
C TRP A 114 -16.30 8.22 1.86
N CYS A 115 -16.87 7.45 0.94
CA CYS A 115 -16.43 7.39 -0.45
C CYS A 115 -16.49 8.78 -1.11
N SER A 116 -17.59 9.50 -0.93
CA SER A 116 -17.78 10.84 -1.46
C SER A 116 -16.74 11.83 -0.94
N ARG A 117 -16.40 11.76 0.36
CA ARG A 117 -15.31 12.58 0.93
C ARG A 117 -13.95 12.17 0.39
N ALA A 118 -13.67 10.87 0.29
CA ALA A 118 -12.40 10.36 -0.22
C ALA A 118 -12.17 10.80 -1.67
N LEU A 119 -13.19 10.76 -2.51
CA LEU A 119 -13.13 11.28 -3.88
C LEU A 119 -12.84 12.79 -3.89
N LYS A 120 -13.53 13.55 -3.06
CA LYS A 120 -13.37 15.02 -2.99
C LYS A 120 -11.99 15.44 -2.47
N GLU A 121 -11.51 14.78 -1.41
CA GLU A 121 -10.29 15.19 -0.69
C GLU A 121 -9.02 14.55 -1.27
N ASN A 122 -9.08 13.29 -1.65
CA ASN A 122 -7.92 12.48 -2.04
C ASN A 122 -7.90 12.09 -3.52
N ARG A 123 -8.88 12.53 -4.30
CA ARG A 123 -9.02 12.23 -5.73
C ARG A 123 -9.17 10.73 -6.03
N GLY A 124 -9.59 9.93 -5.05
CA GLY A 124 -9.85 8.51 -5.25
C GLY A 124 -9.51 7.65 -4.04
N PHE A 125 -9.75 6.36 -4.19
CA PHE A 125 -9.45 5.32 -3.21
C PHE A 125 -9.31 3.96 -3.90
N VAL A 126 -8.73 3.00 -3.21
CA VAL A 126 -8.68 1.60 -3.64
C VAL A 126 -9.79 0.85 -2.91
N MET A 127 -10.55 0.03 -3.64
CA MET A 127 -11.50 -0.93 -3.11
C MET A 127 -10.88 -2.32 -3.21
N GLU A 128 -10.96 -3.09 -2.14
CA GLU A 128 -10.48 -4.47 -2.08
C GLU A 128 -11.52 -5.35 -1.41
N PRO A 129 -11.65 -6.63 -1.81
CA PRO A 129 -12.46 -7.59 -1.06
C PRO A 129 -11.88 -7.76 0.35
N ILE A 130 -12.73 -8.16 1.30
CA ILE A 130 -12.27 -8.58 2.62
C ILE A 130 -11.77 -10.01 2.49
N PHE A 131 -10.49 -10.21 2.78
CA PHE A 131 -9.87 -11.54 2.81
C PHE A 131 -9.87 -12.08 4.24
N ASP A 132 -9.95 -13.41 4.36
CA ASP A 132 -9.70 -14.10 5.63
C ASP A 132 -8.18 -14.09 5.90
N LYS A 133 -7.76 -13.01 6.55
CA LYS A 133 -6.34 -12.76 6.81
C LYS A 133 -5.86 -13.63 7.95
N VAL A 134 -4.78 -14.38 7.70
CA VAL A 134 -4.12 -15.24 8.69
C VAL A 134 -2.97 -14.48 9.38
N GLU A 135 -2.17 -13.77 8.61
CA GLU A 135 -0.96 -13.10 9.10
C GLU A 135 -0.65 -11.81 8.35
N ASP A 136 0.14 -10.95 8.99
CA ASP A 136 0.66 -9.71 8.40
C ASP A 136 2.19 -9.74 8.36
N PHE A 137 2.78 -9.48 7.21
CA PHE A 137 4.21 -9.24 7.06
C PHE A 137 4.51 -8.27 5.93
N ALA A 138 5.72 -7.74 5.88
CA ALA A 138 6.22 -6.91 4.81
C ALA A 138 7.57 -7.40 4.30
N MET A 139 7.85 -7.15 3.04
CA MET A 139 9.18 -7.24 2.44
C MET A 139 9.75 -5.83 2.38
N GLU A 140 10.92 -5.63 2.99
CA GLU A 140 11.56 -4.33 3.06
C GLU A 140 12.60 -4.18 1.94
N PHE A 141 12.54 -3.06 1.23
CA PHE A 141 13.45 -2.75 0.13
C PHE A 141 14.09 -1.38 0.35
N TYR A 142 15.39 -1.33 0.11
CA TYR A 142 16.17 -0.09 0.15
C TYR A 142 16.47 0.38 -1.27
N SER A 143 16.14 1.63 -1.59
CA SER A 143 16.51 2.26 -2.86
C SER A 143 17.83 3.02 -2.71
N ASP A 144 18.75 2.82 -3.64
CA ASP A 144 20.01 3.56 -3.72
C ASP A 144 19.83 4.98 -4.33
N GLY A 145 18.62 5.30 -4.78
CA GLY A 145 18.28 6.56 -5.45
C GLY A 145 18.81 6.65 -6.89
N ARG A 146 19.31 5.55 -7.46
CA ARG A 146 19.88 5.44 -8.80
C ARG A 146 19.21 4.36 -9.66
N GLY A 147 18.00 3.96 -9.25
CA GLY A 147 17.20 2.97 -9.95
C GLY A 147 17.42 1.52 -9.51
N LYS A 148 18.24 1.27 -8.50
CA LYS A 148 18.40 -0.07 -7.89
C LYS A 148 17.72 -0.15 -6.56
N LEU A 149 17.10 -1.29 -6.32
CA LEU A 149 16.57 -1.67 -5.02
C LEU A 149 17.28 -2.92 -4.50
N LEU A 150 17.53 -2.92 -3.21
CA LEU A 150 18.06 -4.06 -2.49
C LEU A 150 16.98 -4.57 -1.53
N PHE A 151 16.71 -5.85 -1.54
CA PHE A 151 15.97 -6.48 -0.46
C PHE A 151 16.81 -6.41 0.81
N VAL A 152 16.23 -5.92 1.92
CA VAL A 152 16.96 -5.70 3.17
C VAL A 152 16.37 -6.46 4.36
N GLY A 153 15.32 -7.23 4.13
CA GLY A 153 14.75 -8.11 5.14
C GLY A 153 13.23 -8.12 5.18
N TYR A 154 12.70 -8.74 6.20
CA TYR A 154 11.28 -8.85 6.47
C TYR A 154 10.87 -8.11 7.73
N SER A 155 9.60 -7.75 7.79
CA SER A 155 8.97 -7.20 8.98
C SER A 155 7.67 -7.96 9.24
N ARG A 156 7.60 -8.70 10.36
CA ARG A 156 6.37 -9.32 10.81
C ARG A 156 5.68 -8.42 11.81
N PHE A 157 4.40 -8.14 11.62
CA PHE A 157 3.67 -7.20 12.47
C PHE A 157 2.25 -7.68 12.77
N VAL A 158 1.65 -7.06 13.76
CA VAL A 158 0.28 -7.37 14.21
C VAL A 158 -0.60 -6.15 14.00
N THR A 159 -1.79 -6.39 13.48
CA THR A 159 -2.87 -5.40 13.40
C THR A 159 -4.06 -5.85 14.25
N ASP A 160 -4.89 -4.90 14.68
CA ASP A 160 -6.17 -5.23 15.31
C ASP A 160 -7.26 -5.56 14.26
N ASP A 161 -8.45 -5.92 14.74
CA ASP A 161 -9.61 -6.27 13.90
C ASP A 161 -10.06 -5.15 12.95
N LYS A 162 -9.62 -3.93 13.21
CA LYS A 162 -9.87 -2.76 12.36
C LYS A 162 -8.73 -2.46 11.39
N GLY A 163 -7.65 -3.28 11.41
CA GLY A 163 -6.46 -3.12 10.60
C GLY A 163 -5.50 -2.05 11.12
N ALA A 164 -5.66 -1.56 12.36
CA ALA A 164 -4.72 -0.63 12.95
C ALA A 164 -3.48 -1.37 13.45
N TYR A 165 -2.31 -0.86 13.09
CA TYR A 165 -1.02 -1.41 13.51
C TYR A 165 -0.85 -1.40 15.03
N ARG A 166 -0.42 -2.51 15.60
CA ARG A 166 -0.20 -2.74 17.04
C ARG A 166 1.26 -2.90 17.42
N GLY A 167 2.09 -3.40 16.54
CA GLY A 167 3.52 -3.58 16.79
C GLY A 167 4.16 -4.60 15.87
N ASN A 168 5.49 -4.70 15.92
CA ASN A 168 6.25 -5.72 15.22
C ASN A 168 6.58 -6.89 16.15
N ILE A 169 6.68 -8.06 15.52
CA ILE A 169 7.25 -9.25 16.15
C ILE A 169 8.75 -9.24 15.79
N LEU A 170 9.62 -9.18 16.80
CA LEU A 170 11.06 -9.25 16.58
C LEU A 170 11.43 -10.69 16.22
N THR A 171 11.97 -10.88 15.04
CA THR A 171 12.34 -12.18 14.48
C THR A 171 13.44 -11.99 13.44
N SER A 172 14.21 -13.03 13.14
CA SER A 172 15.18 -12.98 12.05
C SER A 172 14.52 -13.27 10.69
N ASP A 173 15.20 -12.93 9.61
CA ASP A 173 14.70 -13.20 8.25
C ASP A 173 14.53 -14.71 8.01
N GLU A 174 15.43 -15.53 8.51
CA GLU A 174 15.37 -17.00 8.42
C GLU A 174 14.11 -17.54 9.12
N GLN A 175 13.79 -17.01 10.29
CA GLN A 175 12.59 -17.40 11.03
C GLN A 175 11.30 -16.97 10.29
N VAL A 176 11.32 -15.83 9.59
CA VAL A 176 10.20 -15.42 8.74
C VAL A 176 10.07 -16.34 7.53
N GLU A 177 11.17 -16.69 6.87
CA GLU A 177 11.17 -17.61 5.74
C GLU A 177 10.71 -19.03 6.14
N GLU A 178 11.12 -19.54 7.29
CA GLU A 178 10.63 -20.79 7.84
C GLU A 178 9.13 -20.74 8.15
N TRP A 179 8.69 -19.67 8.79
CA TRP A 179 7.30 -19.49 9.13
C TRP A 179 6.39 -19.37 7.90
N ILE A 180 6.79 -18.61 6.86
CA ILE A 180 5.95 -18.42 5.65
C ILE A 180 5.79 -19.70 4.84
N GLN A 181 6.72 -20.65 4.94
CA GLN A 181 6.65 -21.95 4.28
C GLN A 181 5.48 -22.81 4.73
N GLN A 182 4.84 -22.49 5.86
CA GLN A 182 3.60 -23.12 6.30
C GLN A 182 2.41 -22.76 5.38
N TYR A 183 2.51 -21.66 4.64
CA TYR A 183 1.44 -21.14 3.79
C TYR A 183 1.79 -21.16 2.30
N VAL A 184 3.05 -20.91 1.97
CA VAL A 184 3.52 -20.76 0.57
C VAL A 184 4.83 -21.53 0.41
N PRO A 185 4.98 -22.39 -0.64
CA PRO A 185 6.25 -23.02 -0.94
C PRO A 185 7.39 -22.00 -1.09
N PHE A 186 8.53 -22.29 -0.51
CA PHE A 186 9.66 -21.36 -0.45
C PHE A 186 10.09 -20.82 -1.82
N GLU A 187 10.13 -21.68 -2.83
CA GLU A 187 10.48 -21.27 -4.20
C GLU A 187 9.49 -20.25 -4.78
N ALA A 188 8.19 -20.44 -4.52
CA ALA A 188 7.17 -19.48 -4.94
C ALA A 188 7.32 -18.15 -4.19
N PHE A 189 7.62 -18.20 -2.90
CA PHE A 189 7.87 -17.04 -2.07
C PHE A 189 9.08 -16.23 -2.56
N VAL A 190 10.21 -16.89 -2.85
CA VAL A 190 11.40 -16.24 -3.43
C VAL A 190 11.10 -15.63 -4.80
N ARG A 191 10.33 -16.31 -5.65
CA ARG A 191 9.88 -15.74 -6.93
C ARG A 191 9.07 -14.46 -6.74
N ILE A 192 8.12 -14.45 -5.80
CA ILE A 192 7.31 -13.27 -5.46
C ILE A 192 8.22 -12.13 -5.02
N ARG A 193 9.16 -12.36 -4.11
CA ARG A 193 10.13 -11.37 -3.64
C ARG A 193 10.93 -10.75 -4.79
N ASN A 194 11.48 -11.57 -5.65
CA ASN A 194 12.29 -11.12 -6.80
C ASN A 194 11.45 -10.32 -7.81
N MET A 195 10.22 -10.71 -8.03
CA MET A 195 9.29 -9.97 -8.90
C MET A 195 8.91 -8.62 -8.28
N MET A 196 8.64 -8.58 -6.98
CA MET A 196 8.37 -7.32 -6.27
C MET A 196 9.56 -6.37 -6.36
N GLN A 197 10.78 -6.86 -6.14
CA GLN A 197 11.99 -6.05 -6.29
C GLN A 197 12.07 -5.45 -7.70
N LYS A 198 11.93 -6.27 -8.74
CA LYS A 198 11.99 -5.81 -10.14
C LYS A 198 10.89 -4.81 -10.49
N ALA A 199 9.68 -5.04 -10.01
CA ALA A 199 8.55 -4.15 -10.20
C ALA A 199 8.77 -2.78 -9.53
N LEU A 200 9.30 -2.78 -8.31
CA LEU A 200 9.66 -1.58 -7.58
C LEU A 200 10.82 -0.83 -8.26
N GLU A 201 11.83 -1.52 -8.76
CA GLU A 201 12.92 -0.91 -9.56
C GLU A 201 12.35 -0.15 -10.76
N THR A 202 11.44 -0.76 -11.50
CA THR A 202 10.78 -0.11 -12.65
C THR A 202 9.96 1.12 -12.23
N SER A 203 9.29 1.06 -11.07
CA SER A 203 8.42 2.13 -10.60
C SER A 203 9.20 3.32 -9.98
N TYR A 204 10.39 3.06 -9.42
CA TYR A 204 11.19 4.05 -8.70
C TYR A 204 12.50 4.44 -9.39
N ALA A 205 12.73 3.93 -10.59
CA ALA A 205 13.86 4.32 -11.44
C ALA A 205 13.79 5.80 -11.89
#